data_feed7c7939de0c71dc61d9b066dbc383
#
_entry.id   feed7c7939de0c71dc61d9b066dbc383
#
_cell.length_a   1.000
_cell.length_b   1.000
_cell.length_c   1.000
_cell.angle_alpha   90.00
_cell.angle_beta   90.00
_cell.angle_gamma   90.00
#
_symmetry.space_group_name_H-M   'P 1'
#
loop_
_entity.id
_entity.type
_entity.pdbx_description
1 polymer ?
#
loop_
_entity_poly.entity_id
_entity_poly.type
_entity_poly.pdbx_seq_one_letter_code
_entity_poly.pdbx_strand_id
1 'polypeptide(L)'
;LETARLNYYDENGIDYNNDIDGSFIDTQAPGDFSKYGDPIMDTLLSLSLEQMQTLTGKELVPTYSYHRLYTTGTELKKHSDRPSCEISTTLCLGYDVKNVDASKYPDWDWPMFIKEKNGNELPVHMKAGDMIIYRGCELEHWREPYWGNNHAQVFLHYNEKGGQYDIPNDGRPILGMPATFRDEKAIEKQELNNSNVTENKVINTSKKIIY
;
A
#
# COMPACT_ATOMS: atom_id res chain seq x y z
N LEU A 1 -18.42 -6.20 -0.07
CA LEU A 1 -17.74 -5.85 -1.35
C LEU A 1 -17.88 -6.96 -2.38
N GLU A 2 -17.71 -8.24 -2.04
CA GLU A 2 -17.82 -9.34 -3.00
C GLU A 2 -19.17 -9.34 -3.72
N THR A 3 -20.27 -9.24 -2.98
CA THR A 3 -21.61 -9.15 -3.59
C THR A 3 -21.75 -7.96 -4.54
N ALA A 4 -21.18 -6.80 -4.18
CA ALA A 4 -21.22 -5.61 -5.03
C ALA A 4 -20.39 -5.81 -6.31
N ARG A 5 -19.23 -6.47 -6.22
CA ARG A 5 -18.41 -6.84 -7.37
C ARG A 5 -19.15 -7.78 -8.32
N LEU A 6 -19.75 -8.84 -7.80
CA LEU A 6 -20.49 -9.82 -8.60
C LEU A 6 -21.70 -9.17 -9.29
N ASN A 7 -22.45 -8.34 -8.58
CA ASN A 7 -23.57 -7.59 -9.19
C ASN A 7 -23.09 -6.69 -10.32
N TYR A 8 -21.95 -5.99 -10.13
CA TYR A 8 -21.38 -5.14 -11.17
C TYR A 8 -20.99 -5.96 -12.41
N TYR A 9 -20.41 -7.14 -12.22
CA TYR A 9 -20.05 -8.03 -13.32
C TYR A 9 -21.29 -8.50 -14.10
N ASP A 10 -22.33 -8.93 -13.39
CA ASP A 10 -23.62 -9.35 -14.00
C ASP A 10 -24.27 -8.21 -14.79
N GLU A 11 -24.36 -7.01 -14.20
CA GLU A 11 -24.97 -5.84 -14.82
C GLU A 11 -24.22 -5.36 -16.08
N ASN A 12 -22.93 -5.59 -16.15
CA ASN A 12 -22.07 -5.15 -17.26
C ASN A 12 -21.66 -6.29 -18.20
N GLY A 13 -22.15 -7.51 -18.00
CA GLY A 13 -21.84 -8.68 -18.84
C GLY A 13 -20.38 -9.10 -18.80
N ILE A 14 -19.73 -8.94 -17.65
CA ILE A 14 -18.30 -9.28 -17.46
C ILE A 14 -18.20 -10.73 -17.01
N ASP A 15 -17.34 -11.51 -17.67
CA ASP A 15 -17.04 -12.89 -17.26
C ASP A 15 -16.17 -12.91 -16.01
N TYR A 16 -16.64 -13.56 -14.93
CA TYR A 16 -15.90 -13.72 -13.67
C TYR A 16 -14.55 -14.41 -13.83
N ASN A 17 -14.39 -15.24 -14.85
CA ASN A 17 -13.12 -15.94 -15.10
C ASN A 17 -12.00 -15.00 -15.57
N ASN A 18 -12.31 -13.76 -15.88
CA ASN A 18 -11.32 -12.73 -16.22
C ASN A 18 -10.77 -12.00 -14.99
N ASP A 19 -11.20 -12.37 -13.78
CA ASP A 19 -10.64 -11.82 -12.54
C ASP A 19 -9.21 -12.34 -12.31
N ILE A 20 -8.30 -11.43 -11.95
CA ILE A 20 -6.90 -11.75 -11.74
C ILE A 20 -6.71 -12.19 -10.29
N ASP A 21 -6.31 -13.43 -10.07
CA ASP A 21 -6.11 -14.02 -8.73
C ASP A 21 -4.81 -13.61 -8.05
N GLY A 22 -3.99 -12.78 -8.67
CA GLY A 22 -2.72 -12.29 -8.16
C GLY A 22 -1.59 -12.45 -9.17
N SER A 23 -0.38 -12.06 -8.78
CA SER A 23 0.78 -11.98 -9.68
C SER A 23 2.07 -12.31 -8.94
N PHE A 24 3.06 -12.85 -9.69
CA PHE A 24 4.44 -13.08 -9.25
C PHE A 24 5.45 -12.20 -10.01
N ILE A 25 4.98 -11.23 -10.81
CA ILE A 25 5.81 -10.40 -11.68
C ILE A 25 5.97 -8.96 -11.20
N ASP A 26 5.61 -8.67 -9.95
CA ASP A 26 5.79 -7.35 -9.37
C ASP A 26 7.28 -6.98 -9.36
N THR A 27 7.63 -5.87 -10.00
CA THR A 27 9.02 -5.41 -10.15
C THR A 27 9.67 -4.95 -8.84
N GLN A 28 8.87 -4.62 -7.82
CA GLN A 28 9.38 -4.25 -6.50
C GLN A 28 9.82 -5.46 -5.67
N ALA A 29 9.17 -6.61 -5.88
CA ALA A 29 9.47 -7.88 -5.21
C ALA A 29 9.27 -9.05 -6.19
N PRO A 30 10.14 -9.21 -7.19
CA PRO A 30 10.00 -10.23 -8.22
C PRO A 30 10.03 -11.65 -7.65
N GLY A 31 9.06 -12.48 -8.06
CA GLY A 31 8.92 -13.86 -7.61
C GLY A 31 8.03 -14.05 -6.38
N ASP A 32 7.68 -12.99 -5.69
CA ASP A 32 6.73 -13.05 -4.58
C ASP A 32 5.29 -12.86 -5.05
N PHE A 33 4.38 -13.55 -4.37
CA PHE A 33 2.95 -13.39 -4.63
C PHE A 33 2.47 -12.01 -4.21
N SER A 34 1.72 -11.34 -5.07
CA SER A 34 1.06 -10.07 -4.76
C SER A 34 -0.32 -10.00 -5.41
N LYS A 35 -1.22 -9.23 -4.80
CA LYS A 35 -2.55 -8.97 -5.35
C LYS A 35 -3.02 -7.55 -5.05
N TYR A 36 -3.49 -6.89 -6.08
CA TYR A 36 -4.12 -5.58 -6.03
C TYR A 36 -5.63 -5.74 -5.86
N GLY A 37 -6.24 -4.91 -5.00
CA GLY A 37 -7.69 -4.75 -4.93
C GLY A 37 -8.45 -6.01 -4.52
N ASP A 38 -7.83 -6.90 -3.74
CA ASP A 38 -8.49 -8.09 -3.22
C ASP A 38 -9.75 -7.71 -2.42
N PRO A 39 -10.92 -8.34 -2.65
CA PRO A 39 -12.17 -7.97 -1.98
C PRO A 39 -12.09 -8.02 -0.45
N ILE A 40 -11.35 -8.97 0.12
CA ILE A 40 -11.19 -9.09 1.58
C ILE A 40 -10.33 -7.92 2.08
N MET A 41 -9.22 -7.63 1.40
CA MET A 41 -8.30 -6.56 1.81
C MET A 41 -8.88 -5.17 1.54
N ASP A 42 -9.65 -4.98 0.46
CA ASP A 42 -10.40 -3.75 0.22
C ASP A 42 -11.57 -3.57 1.23
N THR A 43 -12.11 -4.67 1.76
CA THR A 43 -13.05 -4.60 2.90
C THR A 43 -12.32 -4.09 4.15
N LEU A 44 -11.14 -4.60 4.44
CA LEU A 44 -10.31 -4.13 5.57
C LEU A 44 -9.95 -2.64 5.38
N LEU A 45 -9.57 -2.23 4.17
CA LEU A 45 -9.33 -0.82 3.80
C LEU A 45 -10.53 0.05 4.15
N SER A 46 -11.73 -0.37 3.76
CA SER A 46 -12.98 0.35 4.02
C SER A 46 -13.32 0.42 5.51
N LEU A 47 -13.15 -0.68 6.23
CA LEU A 47 -13.43 -0.75 7.68
C LEU A 47 -12.43 0.09 8.51
N SER A 48 -11.21 0.24 8.03
CA SER A 48 -10.18 1.03 8.71
C SER A 48 -10.30 2.55 8.48
N LEU A 49 -11.17 3.00 7.57
CA LEU A 49 -11.25 4.40 7.14
C LEU A 49 -11.50 5.37 8.31
N GLU A 50 -12.46 5.08 9.19
CA GLU A 50 -12.79 5.95 10.33
C GLU A 50 -11.59 6.10 11.28
N GLN A 51 -10.91 4.98 11.57
CA GLN A 51 -9.71 5.00 12.39
C GLN A 51 -8.59 5.80 11.74
N MET A 52 -8.38 5.63 10.44
CA MET A 52 -7.39 6.37 9.67
C MET A 52 -7.67 7.88 9.68
N GLN A 53 -8.91 8.29 9.50
CA GLN A 53 -9.32 9.69 9.60
C GLN A 53 -9.06 10.27 11.00
N THR A 54 -9.37 9.50 12.04
CA THR A 54 -9.11 9.89 13.42
C THR A 54 -7.62 10.08 13.70
N LEU A 55 -6.78 9.13 13.27
CA LEU A 55 -5.32 9.16 13.52
C LEU A 55 -4.60 10.25 12.71
N THR A 56 -5.05 10.52 11.50
CA THR A 56 -4.43 11.53 10.61
C THR A 56 -4.99 12.93 10.80
N GLY A 57 -6.17 13.06 11.39
CA GLY A 57 -6.91 14.31 11.51
C GLY A 57 -7.41 14.85 10.14
N LYS A 58 -7.59 13.97 9.16
CA LYS A 58 -7.96 14.31 7.79
C LYS A 58 -9.22 13.58 7.35
N GLU A 59 -10.01 14.20 6.47
CA GLU A 59 -11.01 13.46 5.71
C GLU A 59 -10.32 12.68 4.59
N LEU A 60 -10.55 11.38 4.53
CA LEU A 60 -9.87 10.49 3.61
C LEU A 60 -10.86 9.78 2.68
N VAL A 61 -10.38 9.43 1.48
CA VAL A 61 -11.04 8.49 0.56
C VAL A 61 -10.17 7.26 0.41
N PRO A 62 -10.73 6.05 0.50
CA PRO A 62 -9.99 4.83 0.25
C PRO A 62 -9.66 4.73 -1.25
N THR A 63 -8.45 4.30 -1.57
CA THR A 63 -8.01 4.10 -2.95
C THR A 63 -7.94 2.63 -3.31
N TYR A 64 -7.02 1.87 -2.74
CA TYR A 64 -6.91 0.43 -2.96
C TYR A 64 -6.12 -0.23 -1.84
N SER A 65 -6.30 -1.53 -1.72
CA SER A 65 -5.40 -2.40 -0.97
C SER A 65 -4.43 -3.12 -1.90
N TYR A 66 -3.25 -3.43 -1.38
CA TYR A 66 -2.29 -4.29 -2.03
C TYR A 66 -1.72 -5.25 -0.99
N HIS A 67 -1.72 -6.54 -1.25
CA HIS A 67 -1.08 -7.46 -0.31
C HIS A 67 0.02 -8.26 -1.00
N ARG A 68 0.99 -8.66 -0.19
CA ARG A 68 2.16 -9.38 -0.66
C ARG A 68 2.55 -10.47 0.33
N LEU A 69 2.99 -11.59 -0.20
CA LEU A 69 3.61 -12.65 0.57
C LEU A 69 5.08 -12.72 0.17
N TYR A 70 5.93 -12.13 0.99
CA TYR A 70 7.37 -12.18 0.81
C TYR A 70 7.93 -13.53 1.18
N THR A 71 8.95 -13.99 0.46
CA THR A 71 9.67 -15.24 0.69
C THR A 71 11.13 -15.00 1.02
N THR A 72 11.84 -16.05 1.42
CA THR A 72 13.27 -15.95 1.81
C THR A 72 14.11 -15.32 0.71
N GLY A 73 14.89 -14.29 1.09
CA GLY A 73 15.80 -13.58 0.19
C GLY A 73 15.17 -12.40 -0.54
N THR A 74 13.85 -12.23 -0.50
CA THR A 74 13.20 -11.09 -1.14
C THR A 74 13.54 -9.79 -0.41
N GLU A 75 13.89 -8.78 -1.15
CA GLU A 75 13.99 -7.38 -0.71
C GLU A 75 12.85 -6.55 -1.27
N LEU A 76 12.41 -5.54 -0.54
CA LEU A 76 11.59 -4.47 -1.10
C LEU A 76 12.52 -3.30 -1.45
N LYS A 77 12.73 -3.07 -2.74
CA LYS A 77 13.64 -2.03 -3.23
C LYS A 77 13.22 -0.65 -2.72
N LYS A 78 14.22 0.22 -2.50
CA LYS A 78 14.00 1.61 -2.10
C LYS A 78 13.18 2.35 -3.16
N HIS A 79 12.03 2.90 -2.75
CA HIS A 79 11.11 3.60 -3.62
C HIS A 79 10.23 4.59 -2.85
N SER A 80 9.56 5.47 -3.56
CA SER A 80 8.38 6.21 -3.08
C SER A 80 7.16 5.74 -3.86
N ASP A 81 6.01 5.79 -3.24
CA ASP A 81 4.77 5.32 -3.82
C ASP A 81 4.20 6.29 -4.88
N ARG A 82 3.25 5.80 -5.65
CA ARG A 82 2.47 6.60 -6.61
C ARG A 82 1.41 7.46 -5.91
N PRO A 83 0.83 8.45 -6.58
CA PRO A 83 -0.13 9.41 -6.00
C PRO A 83 -1.32 8.81 -5.24
N SER A 84 -1.83 7.65 -5.67
CA SER A 84 -2.93 6.96 -4.96
C SER A 84 -2.57 6.46 -3.57
N CYS A 85 -1.31 6.57 -3.18
CA CYS A 85 -0.75 6.16 -1.89
C CYS A 85 -0.30 7.38 -1.05
N GLU A 86 -1.03 8.49 -1.14
CA GLU A 86 -0.69 9.71 -0.40
C GLU A 86 -0.57 9.44 1.10
N ILE A 87 -1.55 8.77 1.66
CA ILE A 87 -1.55 8.25 3.02
C ILE A 87 -1.54 6.72 2.93
N SER A 88 -0.39 6.14 3.20
CA SER A 88 -0.18 4.70 3.14
C SER A 88 -0.17 4.09 4.52
N THR A 89 -0.63 2.86 4.60
CA THR A 89 -0.41 2.01 5.75
C THR A 89 0.31 0.73 5.34
N THR A 90 1.02 0.16 6.29
CA THR A 90 1.61 -1.16 6.17
C THR A 90 1.22 -1.94 7.42
N LEU A 91 0.41 -2.99 7.24
CA LEU A 91 -0.05 -3.89 8.30
C LEU A 91 0.63 -5.24 8.16
N CYS A 92 1.34 -5.69 9.19
CA CYS A 92 1.90 -7.02 9.27
C CYS A 92 0.80 -8.04 9.60
N LEU A 93 0.48 -8.93 8.67
CA LEU A 93 -0.53 -9.98 8.89
C LEU A 93 0.05 -11.18 9.63
N GLY A 94 1.34 -11.46 9.45
CA GLY A 94 2.04 -12.55 10.10
C GLY A 94 3.27 -12.98 9.34
N TYR A 95 4.09 -13.81 9.99
CA TYR A 95 5.33 -14.31 9.42
C TYR A 95 5.68 -15.72 9.96
N ASP A 96 6.43 -16.47 9.20
CA ASP A 96 7.00 -17.74 9.61
C ASP A 96 8.53 -17.68 9.59
N VAL A 97 9.13 -17.90 10.78
CA VAL A 97 10.57 -17.82 11.04
C VAL A 97 11.12 -19.11 11.66
N LYS A 98 10.41 -20.22 11.56
CA LYS A 98 10.78 -21.49 12.22
C LYS A 98 12.16 -21.98 11.86
N ASN A 99 12.65 -21.68 10.66
CA ASN A 99 13.95 -22.11 10.16
C ASN A 99 15.04 -21.04 10.30
N VAL A 100 14.73 -19.93 10.96
CA VAL A 100 15.71 -18.86 11.18
C VAL A 100 16.56 -19.23 12.40
N ASP A 101 17.88 -19.13 12.24
CA ASP A 101 18.82 -19.34 13.34
C ASP A 101 18.69 -18.20 14.38
N ALA A 102 17.98 -18.49 15.47
CA ALA A 102 17.73 -17.53 16.54
C ALA A 102 19.01 -17.04 17.24
N SER A 103 20.13 -17.78 17.15
CA SER A 103 21.41 -17.33 17.69
C SER A 103 22.02 -16.22 16.83
N LYS A 104 21.74 -16.23 15.54
CA LYS A 104 22.18 -15.24 14.57
C LYS A 104 21.25 -14.03 14.50
N TYR A 105 19.97 -14.23 14.79
CA TYR A 105 18.92 -13.20 14.73
C TYR A 105 18.06 -13.25 16.01
N PRO A 106 18.64 -12.92 17.20
CA PRO A 106 17.95 -13.11 18.49
C PRO A 106 16.74 -12.20 18.67
N ASP A 107 16.77 -11.01 18.08
CA ASP A 107 15.70 -10.00 18.11
C ASP A 107 15.04 -9.94 16.73
N TRP A 108 14.72 -11.11 16.21
CA TRP A 108 14.21 -11.20 14.85
C TRP A 108 12.93 -10.40 14.66
N ASP A 109 13.02 -9.42 13.86
CA ASP A 109 11.95 -8.80 13.11
C ASP A 109 12.52 -8.29 11.79
N TRP A 110 11.68 -8.10 10.82
CA TRP A 110 12.08 -7.62 9.51
C TRP A 110 11.60 -6.16 9.34
N PRO A 111 12.43 -5.18 9.75
CA PRO A 111 12.01 -3.80 9.79
C PRO A 111 11.74 -3.25 8.40
N MET A 112 10.80 -2.34 8.30
CA MET A 112 10.66 -1.45 7.18
C MET A 112 11.47 -0.18 7.46
N PHE A 113 12.34 0.19 6.54
CA PHE A 113 13.10 1.44 6.63
C PHE A 113 12.33 2.57 5.96
N ILE A 114 12.30 3.72 6.63
CA ILE A 114 11.74 4.96 6.10
C ILE A 114 12.81 6.03 6.16
N LYS A 115 13.02 6.74 5.05
CA LYS A 115 13.93 7.88 5.02
C LYS A 115 13.17 9.15 5.38
N GLU A 116 13.52 9.73 6.51
CA GLU A 116 12.97 11.01 6.96
C GLU A 116 13.41 12.17 6.07
N LYS A 117 12.69 13.28 6.11
CA LYS A 117 13.01 14.51 5.34
C LYS A 117 14.38 15.12 5.69
N ASN A 118 14.90 14.87 6.88
CA ASN A 118 16.24 15.26 7.31
C ASN A 118 17.35 14.34 6.81
N GLY A 119 17.00 13.26 6.10
CA GLY A 119 17.92 12.26 5.52
C GLY A 119 18.22 11.08 6.43
N ASN A 120 17.72 11.04 7.67
CA ASN A 120 17.88 9.89 8.54
C ASN A 120 17.10 8.69 8.02
N GLU A 121 17.65 7.50 8.19
CA GLU A 121 16.98 6.23 7.89
C GLU A 121 16.46 5.62 9.19
N LEU A 122 15.14 5.49 9.29
CA LEU A 122 14.45 5.00 10.48
C LEU A 122 14.00 3.56 10.26
N PRO A 123 14.52 2.57 10.99
CA PRO A 123 13.96 1.23 11.00
C PRO A 123 12.66 1.22 11.81
N VAL A 124 11.59 0.71 11.21
CA VAL A 124 10.28 0.55 11.85
C VAL A 124 10.02 -0.93 12.02
N HIS A 125 10.00 -1.36 13.27
CA HIS A 125 9.79 -2.74 13.67
C HIS A 125 8.29 -3.03 13.81
N MET A 126 7.83 -4.15 13.26
CA MET A 126 6.41 -4.54 13.27
C MET A 126 6.25 -6.01 13.60
N LYS A 127 5.40 -6.30 14.56
CA LYS A 127 4.91 -7.66 14.86
C LYS A 127 3.60 -7.91 14.12
N ALA A 128 3.18 -9.15 14.07
CA ALA A 128 1.85 -9.50 13.54
C ALA A 128 0.76 -8.69 14.26
N GLY A 129 -0.08 -7.99 13.49
CA GLY A 129 -1.11 -7.08 13.95
C GLY A 129 -0.68 -5.61 14.07
N ASP A 130 0.61 -5.29 14.02
CA ASP A 130 1.07 -3.89 14.02
C ASP A 130 0.87 -3.24 12.65
N MET A 131 0.43 -2.00 12.67
CA MET A 131 0.24 -1.16 11.49
C MET A 131 0.94 0.17 11.66
N ILE A 132 1.65 0.61 10.63
CA ILE A 132 2.22 1.96 10.56
C ILE A 132 1.48 2.80 9.53
N ILE A 133 1.50 4.12 9.72
CA ILE A 133 0.93 5.12 8.81
C ILE A 133 2.05 6.04 8.37
N TYR A 134 2.16 6.27 7.08
CA TYR A 134 3.20 7.13 6.52
C TYR A 134 2.73 7.81 5.22
N ARG A 135 3.47 8.82 4.79
CA ARG A 135 3.19 9.54 3.54
C ARG A 135 3.94 8.85 2.39
N GLY A 136 3.29 7.85 1.78
CA GLY A 136 3.90 6.96 0.81
C GLY A 136 4.53 7.66 -0.40
N CYS A 137 3.88 8.71 -0.93
CA CYS A 137 4.39 9.49 -2.06
C CYS A 137 5.57 10.39 -1.73
N GLU A 138 5.79 10.71 -0.42
CA GLU A 138 6.79 11.70 -0.01
C GLU A 138 8.04 11.06 0.60
N LEU A 139 7.92 9.88 1.17
CA LEU A 139 8.98 9.23 1.93
C LEU A 139 9.50 8.01 1.19
N GLU A 140 10.80 7.98 0.90
CA GLU A 140 11.45 6.77 0.42
C GLU A 140 11.39 5.70 1.51
N HIS A 141 11.02 4.48 1.12
CA HIS A 141 10.95 3.35 2.03
C HIS A 141 11.37 2.06 1.34
N TRP A 142 11.83 1.08 2.15
CA TRP A 142 12.36 -0.20 1.64
C TRP A 142 12.46 -1.23 2.76
N ARG A 143 12.78 -2.46 2.38
CA ARG A 143 13.18 -3.54 3.30
C ARG A 143 14.39 -4.25 2.75
N GLU A 144 15.31 -4.60 3.66
CA GLU A 144 16.47 -5.43 3.36
C GLU A 144 16.01 -6.89 3.04
N PRO A 145 16.89 -7.74 2.48
CA PRO A 145 16.55 -9.13 2.18
C PRO A 145 15.94 -9.87 3.36
N TYR A 146 14.80 -10.55 3.12
CA TYR A 146 14.07 -11.30 4.14
C TYR A 146 14.77 -12.61 4.51
N TRP A 147 14.88 -12.89 5.81
CA TRP A 147 15.59 -14.07 6.33
C TRP A 147 14.66 -15.24 6.69
N GLY A 148 13.39 -14.97 6.96
CA GLY A 148 12.41 -15.99 7.34
C GLY A 148 11.90 -16.80 6.16
N ASN A 149 10.96 -17.70 6.42
CA ASN A 149 10.34 -18.52 5.37
C ASN A 149 9.33 -17.70 4.54
N ASN A 150 8.43 -16.99 5.21
CA ASN A 150 7.46 -16.11 4.58
C ASN A 150 6.99 -15.00 5.52
N HIS A 151 6.51 -13.89 4.94
CA HIS A 151 5.97 -12.74 5.65
C HIS A 151 4.80 -12.17 4.85
N ALA A 152 3.62 -12.20 5.45
CA ALA A 152 2.40 -11.69 4.85
C ALA A 152 2.15 -10.24 5.29
N GLN A 153 1.92 -9.36 4.32
CA GLN A 153 1.75 -7.93 4.50
C GLN A 153 0.58 -7.42 3.68
N VAL A 154 -0.18 -6.46 4.22
CA VAL A 154 -1.14 -5.70 3.46
C VAL A 154 -0.86 -4.21 3.57
N PHE A 155 -0.95 -3.53 2.44
CA PHE A 155 -0.87 -2.09 2.29
C PHE A 155 -2.27 -1.56 2.04
N LEU A 156 -2.71 -0.57 2.84
CA LEU A 156 -4.00 0.09 2.68
C LEU A 156 -3.73 1.55 2.35
N HIS A 157 -4.27 2.01 1.23
CA HIS A 157 -3.95 3.33 0.70
C HIS A 157 -5.16 4.25 0.69
N TYR A 158 -4.91 5.50 1.03
CA TYR A 158 -5.92 6.56 1.10
C TYR A 158 -5.37 7.84 0.50
N ASN A 159 -6.29 8.67 0.01
CA ASN A 159 -5.99 10.05 -0.38
C ASN A 159 -6.79 11.03 0.48
N GLU A 160 -6.29 12.25 0.64
CA GLU A 160 -7.02 13.32 1.29
C GLU A 160 -8.21 13.74 0.42
N LYS A 161 -9.42 13.69 0.97
CA LYS A 161 -10.65 14.06 0.29
C LYS A 161 -10.62 15.52 -0.09
N GLY A 162 -10.93 15.84 -1.35
CA GLY A 162 -10.80 17.18 -1.90
C GLY A 162 -9.36 17.65 -2.11
N GLY A 163 -8.37 16.78 -1.83
CA GLY A 163 -6.96 17.05 -2.02
C GLY A 163 -6.50 16.89 -3.47
N GLN A 164 -5.20 17.07 -3.66
CA GLN A 164 -4.55 17.01 -4.98
C GLN A 164 -4.73 15.65 -5.68
N TYR A 165 -4.75 14.57 -4.91
CA TYR A 165 -4.81 13.20 -5.41
C TYR A 165 -6.15 12.51 -5.18
N ASP A 166 -7.21 13.29 -4.89
CA ASP A 166 -8.53 12.75 -4.57
C ASP A 166 -9.14 11.96 -5.74
N ILE A 167 -8.86 10.66 -5.76
CA ILE A 167 -9.43 9.70 -6.71
C ILE A 167 -9.93 8.48 -5.94
N PRO A 168 -11.22 8.46 -5.55
CA PRO A 168 -11.81 7.35 -4.83
C PRO A 168 -11.65 6.02 -5.58
N ASN A 169 -11.46 4.94 -4.84
CA ASN A 169 -11.30 3.57 -5.35
C ASN A 169 -10.16 3.40 -6.36
N ASP A 170 -9.21 4.36 -6.39
CA ASP A 170 -8.12 4.37 -7.38
C ASP A 170 -8.63 4.42 -8.83
N GLY A 171 -9.75 5.12 -9.07
CA GLY A 171 -10.38 5.23 -10.39
C GLY A 171 -11.19 3.99 -10.80
N ARG A 172 -11.35 3.00 -9.94
CA ARG A 172 -12.24 1.86 -10.18
C ARG A 172 -13.70 2.20 -9.84
N PRO A 173 -14.69 1.54 -10.47
CA PRO A 173 -16.11 1.74 -10.14
C PRO A 173 -16.42 1.51 -8.66
N ILE A 174 -15.86 0.44 -8.09
CA ILE A 174 -16.00 0.06 -6.67
C ILE A 174 -14.70 -0.56 -6.16
N LEU A 175 -14.54 -0.61 -4.84
CA LEU A 175 -13.51 -1.42 -4.20
C LEU A 175 -13.74 -2.92 -4.48
N GLY A 176 -12.67 -3.71 -4.45
CA GLY A 176 -12.71 -5.14 -4.75
C GLY A 176 -12.57 -5.48 -6.23
N MET A 177 -12.47 -4.49 -7.11
CA MET A 177 -12.24 -4.69 -8.54
C MET A 177 -10.75 -4.75 -8.86
N PRO A 178 -10.32 -5.53 -9.86
CA PRO A 178 -8.94 -5.51 -10.36
C PRO A 178 -8.53 -4.16 -10.96
N ALA A 179 -7.22 -3.93 -11.07
CA ALA A 179 -6.65 -2.71 -11.64
C ALA A 179 -7.07 -2.44 -13.10
N THR A 180 -7.43 -3.48 -13.83
CA THR A 180 -7.90 -3.40 -15.23
C THR A 180 -9.20 -2.60 -15.39
N PHE A 181 -9.93 -2.35 -14.30
CA PHE A 181 -11.15 -1.53 -14.28
C PHE A 181 -10.90 -0.07 -13.89
N ARG A 182 -9.65 0.36 -13.79
CA ARG A 182 -9.33 1.77 -13.51
C ARG A 182 -9.69 2.64 -14.71
N ASP A 183 -10.30 3.79 -14.43
CA ASP A 183 -10.57 4.81 -15.47
C ASP A 183 -9.25 5.47 -15.90
N GLU A 184 -8.88 5.38 -17.18
CA GLU A 184 -7.67 5.96 -17.75
C GLU A 184 -7.60 7.48 -17.50
N LYS A 185 -8.71 8.20 -17.60
CA LYS A 185 -8.78 9.64 -17.33
C LYS A 185 -8.46 9.99 -15.87
N ALA A 186 -8.84 9.11 -14.94
CA ALA A 186 -8.49 9.27 -13.54
C ALA A 186 -6.99 9.08 -13.32
N ILE A 187 -6.37 8.15 -14.03
CA ILE A 187 -4.93 7.89 -14.00
C ILE A 187 -4.16 9.09 -14.55
N GLU A 188 -4.52 9.56 -15.75
CA GLU A 188 -3.91 10.74 -16.40
C GLU A 188 -3.98 11.98 -15.51
N LYS A 189 -5.12 12.20 -14.83
CA LYS A 189 -5.27 13.32 -13.88
C LYS A 189 -4.30 13.23 -12.70
N GLN A 190 -4.04 12.04 -12.16
CA GLN A 190 -3.05 11.86 -11.11
C GLN A 190 -1.63 12.14 -11.59
N GLU A 191 -1.28 11.68 -12.79
CA GLU A 191 0.04 11.87 -13.37
C GLU A 191 0.34 13.34 -13.67
N LEU A 192 -0.64 14.07 -14.22
CA LEU A 192 -0.55 15.51 -14.47
C LEU A 192 -0.37 16.31 -13.16
N ASN A 193 -1.12 15.96 -12.13
CA ASN A 193 -0.99 16.59 -10.83
C ASN A 193 0.39 16.33 -10.21
N ASN A 194 0.94 15.13 -10.39
CA ASN A 194 2.28 14.78 -9.90
C ASN A 194 3.38 15.59 -10.62
N SER A 195 3.27 15.78 -11.92
CA SER A 195 4.22 16.59 -12.73
C SER A 195 4.26 18.05 -12.29
N ASN A 196 3.11 18.64 -11.98
CA ASN A 196 2.99 20.03 -11.51
C ASN A 196 3.55 20.26 -10.10
N VAL A 197 3.59 19.22 -9.24
CA VAL A 197 4.12 19.33 -7.87
C VAL A 197 5.64 19.28 -7.85
N THR A 198 6.26 18.59 -8.79
CA THR A 198 7.72 18.53 -8.89
C THR A 198 8.32 19.91 -9.18
N GLU A 199 7.59 20.77 -9.89
CA GLU A 199 8.00 22.16 -10.18
C GLU A 199 7.77 23.14 -9.03
N ASN A 200 6.84 22.86 -8.11
CA ASN A 200 6.44 23.79 -7.01
C ASN A 200 7.01 23.44 -5.62
N LYS A 201 7.84 22.40 -5.48
CA LYS A 201 8.38 21.94 -4.17
C LYS A 201 9.58 22.73 -3.62
N VAL A 202 9.67 24.02 -3.90
CA VAL A 202 10.59 24.94 -3.22
C VAL A 202 9.80 25.96 -2.42
N ILE A 203 8.99 25.58 -1.45
CA ILE A 203 8.57 26.47 -0.34
C ILE A 203 8.06 25.59 0.82
N ASN A 204 8.86 25.55 1.88
CA ASN A 204 8.57 25.63 3.32
C ASN A 204 7.26 25.04 3.87
N THR A 205 7.38 24.01 4.76
CA THR A 205 6.70 24.10 6.06
C THR A 205 7.21 23.06 7.05
N SER A 206 7.70 23.58 8.17
CA SER A 206 8.02 22.87 9.39
C SER A 206 6.74 22.41 10.08
N LYS A 207 6.48 21.11 10.13
CA LYS A 207 5.73 20.46 11.23
C LYS A 207 6.05 18.99 11.23
N LYS A 208 6.61 18.51 12.35
CA LYS A 208 6.84 17.10 12.62
C LYS A 208 5.49 16.39 12.74
N ILE A 209 5.23 15.46 11.86
CA ILE A 209 4.32 14.35 12.08
C ILE A 209 5.11 13.10 11.68
N ILE A 210 5.60 12.39 12.69
CA ILE A 210 6.11 11.03 12.57
C ILE A 210 4.95 10.16 13.06
N TYR A 211 4.33 9.43 12.18
CA TYR A 211 3.50 8.30 12.52
C TYR A 211 3.87 7.15 11.63
#